data_8950ccf249e305140cd827f6177ecbc9
#
_entry.id   8950ccf249e305140cd827f6177ecbc9
#
_cell.length_a   1.000
_cell.length_b   1.000
_cell.length_c   1.000
_cell.angle_alpha   90.00
_cell.angle_beta   90.00
_cell.angle_gamma   90.00
#
_symmetry.space_group_name_H-M   'P 1'
#
loop_
_entity.id
_entity.type
_entity.pdbx_description
1 polymer ?
#
loop_
_entity_poly.entity_id
_entity_poly.type
_entity_poly.pdbx_seq_one_letter_code
_entity_poly.pdbx_strand_id
1 'polypeptide(L)'
;ALIDLNYLSELEIINRDDLEGAPENKARVDFPNVYKYKEEKLRKAHENLTKSDESSLKNKIEIYQNKNTGIEKELIFQMASSIYGEDWKKWPKEMINPTTDTLNNFKEANFHEYSYQLFVQYLFDEQLKNINKYSAKKNVKILGDVPIYTNFHSCDVWLNKNLFDLEENYEMSNLAGAAPDIFTAAGQIW
;
A
#
# COMPACT_ATOMS: atom_id res chain seq x y z
N ALA A 1 1.29 4.65 -6.92
CA ALA A 1 1.51 5.09 -8.31
C ALA A 1 0.29 4.91 -9.22
N LEU A 2 -0.60 3.95 -8.94
CA LEU A 2 -1.71 3.60 -9.85
C LEU A 2 -2.94 4.54 -9.74
N ILE A 3 -3.04 5.35 -8.69
CA ILE A 3 -4.19 6.24 -8.49
C ILE A 3 -4.22 7.33 -9.59
N ASP A 4 -5.37 7.50 -10.22
CA ASP A 4 -5.66 8.66 -11.09
C ASP A 4 -5.96 9.89 -10.23
N LEU A 5 -5.13 10.91 -10.37
CA LEU A 5 -5.27 12.14 -9.59
C LEU A 5 -6.42 13.03 -10.05
N ASN A 6 -6.89 12.91 -11.31
CA ASN A 6 -8.07 13.67 -11.77
C ASN A 6 -9.31 13.33 -10.94
N TYR A 7 -9.40 12.09 -10.44
CA TYR A 7 -10.47 11.67 -9.53
C TYR A 7 -10.53 12.51 -8.25
N LEU A 8 -9.40 13.04 -7.77
CA LEU A 8 -9.37 13.92 -6.60
C LEU A 8 -10.07 15.27 -6.87
N SER A 9 -9.98 15.75 -8.11
CA SER A 9 -10.71 16.97 -8.53
C SER A 9 -12.20 16.70 -8.72
N GLU A 10 -12.58 15.50 -9.15
CA GLU A 10 -13.99 15.06 -9.20
C GLU A 10 -14.61 14.94 -7.81
N LEU A 11 -13.78 14.61 -6.80
CA LEU A 11 -14.16 14.59 -5.38
C LEU A 11 -14.10 15.97 -4.72
N GLU A 12 -13.74 17.02 -5.45
CA GLU A 12 -13.61 18.41 -4.98
C GLU A 12 -12.64 18.61 -3.79
N ILE A 13 -11.70 17.66 -3.59
CA ILE A 13 -10.68 17.73 -2.51
C ILE A 13 -9.35 18.34 -2.97
N ILE A 14 -9.19 18.57 -4.29
CA ILE A 14 -8.05 19.29 -4.88
C ILE A 14 -8.54 20.04 -6.14
N ASN A 15 -7.99 21.20 -6.41
CA ASN A 15 -8.31 21.91 -7.65
C ASN A 15 -7.52 21.33 -8.84
N ARG A 16 -8.04 21.49 -10.06
CA ARG A 16 -7.33 21.04 -11.27
C ARG A 16 -5.98 21.71 -11.45
N ASP A 17 -5.88 22.99 -11.13
CA ASP A 17 -4.63 23.76 -11.22
C ASP A 17 -3.55 23.20 -10.29
N ASP A 18 -3.95 22.57 -9.19
CA ASP A 18 -3.02 21.88 -8.27
C ASP A 18 -2.37 20.65 -8.90
N LEU A 19 -2.92 20.12 -9.99
CA LEU A 19 -2.38 18.97 -10.72
C LEU A 19 -1.37 19.36 -11.81
N GLU A 20 -1.07 20.66 -11.97
CA GLU A 20 -0.01 21.10 -12.86
C GLU A 20 1.36 20.55 -12.45
N GLY A 21 2.28 20.51 -13.42
CA GLY A 21 3.64 20.00 -13.19
C GLY A 21 3.76 18.48 -13.22
N ALA A 22 2.78 17.78 -13.80
CA ALA A 22 2.90 16.34 -14.01
C ALA A 22 4.16 16.00 -14.81
N PRO A 23 4.90 14.92 -14.46
CA PRO A 23 6.04 14.47 -15.22
C PRO A 23 5.70 14.25 -16.69
N GLU A 24 6.58 14.70 -17.57
CA GLU A 24 6.40 14.55 -19.01
C GLU A 24 6.24 13.07 -19.41
N ASN A 25 5.37 12.84 -20.38
CA ASN A 25 5.19 11.50 -20.96
C ASN A 25 6.37 11.19 -21.89
N LYS A 26 7.30 10.33 -21.42
CA LYS A 26 8.48 9.87 -22.15
C LYS A 26 8.29 8.43 -22.62
N ALA A 27 9.17 7.97 -23.50
CA ALA A 27 9.17 6.57 -23.99
C ALA A 27 9.32 5.53 -22.84
N ARG A 28 9.88 5.94 -21.70
CA ARG A 28 9.97 5.14 -20.47
C ARG A 28 9.45 5.96 -19.31
N VAL A 29 8.70 5.29 -18.42
CA VAL A 29 8.18 5.91 -17.20
C VAL A 29 9.34 6.22 -16.24
N ASP A 30 9.42 7.46 -15.80
CA ASP A 30 10.31 7.88 -14.71
C ASP A 30 9.57 7.67 -13.37
N PHE A 31 9.62 6.43 -12.89
CA PHE A 31 8.90 6.05 -11.67
C PHE A 31 9.23 6.93 -10.45
N PRO A 32 10.50 7.24 -10.13
CA PRO A 32 10.81 8.11 -9.00
C PRO A 32 10.09 9.46 -9.05
N ASN A 33 10.12 10.14 -10.21
CA ASN A 33 9.46 11.43 -10.38
C ASN A 33 7.93 11.31 -10.35
N VAL A 34 7.37 10.24 -10.93
CA VAL A 34 5.93 9.97 -10.88
C VAL A 34 5.48 9.70 -9.45
N TYR A 35 6.23 8.91 -8.67
CA TYR A 35 5.91 8.65 -7.25
C TYR A 35 5.93 9.92 -6.43
N LYS A 36 7.00 10.71 -6.52
CA LYS A 36 7.14 11.98 -5.80
C LYS A 36 5.99 12.94 -6.11
N TYR A 37 5.69 13.14 -7.39
CA TYR A 37 4.60 14.00 -7.84
C TYR A 37 3.25 13.52 -7.28
N LYS A 38 2.93 12.24 -7.44
CA LYS A 38 1.65 11.70 -6.97
C LYS A 38 1.52 11.76 -5.46
N GLU A 39 2.58 11.46 -4.73
CA GLU A 39 2.57 11.54 -3.27
C GLU A 39 2.30 12.96 -2.79
N GLU A 40 2.95 13.96 -3.37
CA GLU A 40 2.72 15.37 -3.04
C GLU A 40 1.24 15.76 -3.21
N LYS A 41 0.62 15.37 -4.35
CA LYS A 41 -0.79 15.70 -4.63
C LYS A 41 -1.75 14.92 -3.73
N LEU A 42 -1.46 13.66 -3.43
CA LEU A 42 -2.26 12.85 -2.53
C LEU A 42 -2.20 13.37 -1.08
N ARG A 43 -1.03 13.78 -0.60
CA ARG A 43 -0.89 14.39 0.73
C ARG A 43 -1.66 15.71 0.82
N LYS A 44 -1.57 16.56 -0.19
CA LYS A 44 -2.36 17.80 -0.26
C LYS A 44 -3.87 17.52 -0.23
N ALA A 45 -4.33 16.54 -1.01
CA ALA A 45 -5.74 16.15 -1.01
C ALA A 45 -6.20 15.63 0.36
N HIS A 46 -5.39 14.79 1.02
CA HIS A 46 -5.68 14.30 2.37
C HIS A 46 -5.74 15.43 3.41
N GLU A 47 -4.80 16.38 3.37
CA GLU A 47 -4.83 17.55 4.24
C GLU A 47 -6.08 18.40 4.04
N ASN A 48 -6.47 18.64 2.78
CA ASN A 48 -7.69 19.37 2.47
C ASN A 48 -8.93 18.64 3.00
N LEU A 49 -9.02 17.32 2.77
CA LEU A 49 -10.11 16.51 3.31
C LEU A 49 -10.16 16.57 4.84
N THR A 50 -9.00 16.50 5.51
CA THR A 50 -8.95 16.54 6.97
C THR A 50 -9.49 17.86 7.52
N LYS A 51 -9.19 18.98 6.86
CA LYS A 51 -9.59 20.34 7.23
C LYS A 51 -11.03 20.69 6.78
N SER A 52 -11.59 19.96 5.84
CA SER A 52 -12.94 20.23 5.29
C SER A 52 -14.04 19.73 6.21
N ASP A 53 -15.24 20.27 6.03
CA ASP A 53 -16.47 19.76 6.65
C ASP A 53 -17.12 18.62 5.82
N GLU A 54 -16.40 18.10 4.80
CA GLU A 54 -16.86 17.04 3.91
C GLU A 54 -17.04 15.72 4.67
N SER A 55 -18.23 15.52 5.20
CA SER A 55 -18.56 14.33 5.99
C SER A 55 -18.81 13.09 5.13
N SER A 56 -19.26 13.26 3.88
CA SER A 56 -19.63 12.15 2.99
C SER A 56 -18.44 11.26 2.65
N LEU A 57 -17.33 11.87 2.23
CA LEU A 57 -16.11 11.12 1.89
C LEU A 57 -15.44 10.54 3.14
N LYS A 58 -15.39 11.28 4.25
CA LYS A 58 -14.90 10.77 5.54
C LYS A 58 -15.69 9.53 6.00
N ASN A 59 -17.01 9.57 5.92
CA ASN A 59 -17.87 8.43 6.25
C ASN A 59 -17.63 7.23 5.33
N LYS A 60 -17.39 7.45 4.03
CA LYS A 60 -17.07 6.35 3.10
C LYS A 60 -15.74 5.67 3.46
N ILE A 61 -14.73 6.43 3.86
CA ILE A 61 -13.43 5.91 4.30
C ILE A 61 -13.59 5.10 5.60
N GLU A 62 -14.37 5.60 6.56
CA GLU A 62 -14.68 4.89 7.80
C GLU A 62 -15.41 3.56 7.54
N ILE A 63 -16.45 3.59 6.69
CA ILE A 63 -17.16 2.37 6.27
C ILE A 63 -16.22 1.38 5.57
N TYR A 64 -15.31 1.89 4.73
CA TYR A 64 -14.30 1.08 4.07
C TYR A 64 -13.38 0.39 5.08
N GLN A 65 -12.85 1.12 6.05
CA GLN A 65 -12.02 0.58 7.12
C GLN A 65 -12.75 -0.52 7.91
N ASN A 66 -14.00 -0.26 8.31
CA ASN A 66 -14.80 -1.20 9.09
C ASN A 66 -15.13 -2.48 8.33
N LYS A 67 -15.24 -2.42 6.99
CA LYS A 67 -15.47 -3.60 6.14
C LYS A 67 -14.20 -4.40 5.85
N ASN A 68 -13.02 -3.78 5.95
CA ASN A 68 -11.74 -4.37 5.60
C ASN A 68 -10.83 -4.46 6.84
N THR A 69 -11.25 -5.21 7.83
CA THR A 69 -10.59 -5.30 9.15
C THR A 69 -9.13 -5.75 9.10
N GLY A 70 -8.72 -6.49 8.06
CA GLY A 70 -7.32 -6.90 7.86
C GLY A 70 -6.39 -5.78 7.41
N ILE A 71 -6.94 -4.70 6.84
CA ILE A 71 -6.13 -3.62 6.26
C ILE A 71 -5.35 -2.83 7.30
N GLU A 72 -5.86 -2.74 8.53
CA GLU A 72 -5.22 -2.00 9.62
C GLU A 72 -3.78 -2.49 9.87
N LYS A 73 -3.60 -3.79 9.92
CA LYS A 73 -2.28 -4.40 10.16
C LYS A 73 -1.31 -4.13 9.03
N GLU A 74 -1.79 -4.19 7.79
CA GLU A 74 -1.00 -3.84 6.61
C GLU A 74 -0.55 -2.37 6.63
N LEU A 75 -1.47 -1.45 6.96
CA LEU A 75 -1.15 -0.03 7.06
C LEU A 75 -0.13 0.26 8.17
N ILE A 76 -0.25 -0.41 9.32
CA ILE A 76 0.72 -0.31 10.41
C ILE A 76 2.09 -0.84 9.96
N PHE A 77 2.14 -1.96 9.25
CA PHE A 77 3.38 -2.50 8.69
C PHE A 77 4.05 -1.52 7.72
N GLN A 78 3.29 -0.93 6.80
CA GLN A 78 3.80 0.06 5.84
C GLN A 78 4.34 1.31 6.55
N MET A 79 3.64 1.81 7.57
CA MET A 79 4.13 2.91 8.40
C MET A 79 5.41 2.55 9.13
N ALA A 80 5.47 1.39 9.76
CA ALA A 80 6.66 0.93 10.47
C ALA A 80 7.84 0.76 9.52
N SER A 81 7.61 0.20 8.32
CA SER A 81 8.64 0.10 7.26
C SER A 81 9.15 1.48 6.82
N SER A 82 8.27 2.46 6.73
CA SER A 82 8.67 3.84 6.38
C SER A 82 9.51 4.52 7.46
N ILE A 83 9.23 4.23 8.73
CA ILE A 83 9.90 4.85 9.89
C ILE A 83 11.20 4.12 10.25
N TYR A 84 11.18 2.78 10.26
CA TYR A 84 12.28 1.96 10.78
C TYR A 84 13.08 1.26 9.67
N GLY A 85 12.64 1.36 8.40
CA GLY A 85 13.23 0.64 7.27
C GLY A 85 12.51 -0.68 6.98
N GLU A 86 12.77 -1.24 5.77
CA GLU A 86 12.06 -2.42 5.26
C GLU A 86 12.32 -3.71 6.06
N ASP A 87 13.51 -3.82 6.68
CA ASP A 87 13.90 -5.03 7.43
C ASP A 87 13.28 -5.04 8.82
N TRP A 88 12.09 -5.62 8.96
CA TRP A 88 11.34 -5.70 10.21
C TRP A 88 12.11 -6.40 11.35
N LYS A 89 13.14 -7.21 11.06
CA LYS A 89 14.01 -7.82 12.07
C LYS A 89 14.84 -6.79 12.84
N LYS A 90 15.06 -5.63 12.25
CA LYS A 90 15.84 -4.52 12.84
C LYS A 90 14.97 -3.48 13.54
N TRP A 91 13.66 -3.66 13.55
CA TRP A 91 12.74 -2.75 14.23
C TRP A 91 12.92 -2.80 15.76
N PRO A 92 12.35 -1.85 16.52
CA PRO A 92 12.28 -1.95 17.97
C PRO A 92 11.71 -3.30 18.42
N LYS A 93 12.24 -3.83 19.53
CA LYS A 93 11.88 -5.20 20.00
C LYS A 93 10.38 -5.40 20.14
N GLU A 94 9.68 -4.39 20.64
CA GLU A 94 8.22 -4.38 20.78
C GLU A 94 7.49 -4.43 19.43
N MET A 95 8.12 -3.96 18.36
CA MET A 95 7.56 -4.00 17.00
C MET A 95 7.96 -5.25 16.22
N ILE A 96 9.03 -5.96 16.61
CA ILE A 96 9.36 -7.27 16.02
C ILE A 96 8.29 -8.31 16.37
N ASN A 97 7.82 -8.32 17.64
CA ASN A 97 6.76 -9.20 18.12
C ASN A 97 5.66 -8.37 18.81
N PRO A 98 4.86 -7.64 18.04
CA PRO A 98 3.92 -6.70 18.61
C PRO A 98 2.74 -7.40 19.27
N THR A 99 2.32 -6.86 20.41
CA THR A 99 1.00 -7.14 21.00
C THR A 99 -0.05 -6.26 20.32
N THR A 100 -1.33 -6.56 20.56
CA THR A 100 -2.43 -5.68 20.09
C THR A 100 -2.28 -4.26 20.65
N ASP A 101 -1.88 -4.12 21.91
CA ASP A 101 -1.66 -2.80 22.53
C ASP A 101 -0.49 -2.06 21.88
N THR A 102 0.60 -2.76 21.55
CA THR A 102 1.74 -2.17 20.81
C THR A 102 1.28 -1.60 19.48
N LEU A 103 0.50 -2.36 18.71
CA LEU A 103 -0.01 -1.91 17.41
C LEU A 103 -0.95 -0.72 17.56
N ASN A 104 -1.85 -0.74 18.54
CA ASN A 104 -2.76 0.37 18.81
C ASN A 104 -2.02 1.64 19.20
N ASN A 105 -1.08 1.55 20.13
CA ASN A 105 -0.28 2.69 20.57
C ASN A 105 0.56 3.29 19.42
N PHE A 106 1.15 2.42 18.58
CA PHE A 106 1.90 2.87 17.41
C PHE A 106 1.00 3.58 16.39
N LYS A 107 -0.20 3.05 16.13
CA LYS A 107 -1.20 3.67 15.26
C LYS A 107 -1.63 5.04 15.80
N GLU A 108 -1.94 5.13 17.08
CA GLU A 108 -2.37 6.39 17.72
C GLU A 108 -1.27 7.45 17.68
N ALA A 109 -0.03 7.07 18.01
CA ALA A 109 1.13 7.96 17.95
C ALA A 109 1.42 8.48 16.54
N ASN A 110 1.02 7.75 15.50
CA ASN A 110 1.24 8.09 14.09
C ASN A 110 -0.09 8.26 13.32
N PHE A 111 -1.15 8.69 13.99
CA PHE A 111 -2.50 8.71 13.43
C PHE A 111 -2.64 9.50 12.13
N HIS A 112 -1.91 10.60 11.98
CA HIS A 112 -1.93 11.39 10.75
C HIS A 112 -1.43 10.58 9.54
N GLU A 113 -0.33 9.84 9.69
CA GLU A 113 0.18 8.99 8.61
C GLU A 113 -0.72 7.78 8.37
N TYR A 114 -1.25 7.16 9.43
CA TYR A 114 -2.24 6.10 9.31
C TYR A 114 -3.47 6.54 8.51
N SER A 115 -4.02 7.70 8.83
CA SER A 115 -5.17 8.28 8.13
C SER A 115 -4.87 8.56 6.66
N TYR A 116 -3.66 9.03 6.35
CA TYR A 116 -3.21 9.24 4.98
C TYR A 116 -3.11 7.91 4.21
N GLN A 117 -2.49 6.90 4.78
CA GLN A 117 -2.37 5.58 4.13
C GLN A 117 -3.74 4.93 3.91
N LEU A 118 -4.65 5.04 4.87
CA LEU A 118 -6.03 4.57 4.75
C LEU A 118 -6.79 5.30 3.62
N PHE A 119 -6.62 6.61 3.51
CA PHE A 119 -7.18 7.41 2.43
C PHE A 119 -6.68 6.96 1.05
N VAL A 120 -5.37 6.76 0.91
CA VAL A 120 -4.74 6.29 -0.34
C VAL A 120 -5.27 4.90 -0.73
N GLN A 121 -5.38 4.01 0.24
CA GLN A 121 -5.88 2.65 -0.01
C GLN A 121 -7.37 2.65 -0.39
N TYR A 122 -8.18 3.48 0.26
CA TYR A 122 -9.58 3.67 -0.12
C TYR A 122 -9.72 4.17 -1.57
N LEU A 123 -8.95 5.18 -1.96
CA LEU A 123 -8.96 5.71 -3.33
C LEU A 123 -8.59 4.65 -4.36
N PHE A 124 -7.57 3.85 -4.07
CA PHE A 124 -7.15 2.76 -4.94
C PHE A 124 -8.27 1.74 -5.14
N ASP A 125 -8.90 1.31 -4.06
CA ASP A 125 -9.98 0.32 -4.10
C ASP A 125 -11.22 0.82 -4.85
N GLU A 126 -11.61 2.09 -4.64
CA GLU A 126 -12.72 2.70 -5.37
C GLU A 126 -12.44 2.82 -6.87
N GLN A 127 -11.24 3.22 -7.25
CA GLN A 127 -10.87 3.30 -8.66
C GLN A 127 -10.78 1.92 -9.31
N LEU A 128 -10.26 0.92 -8.60
CA LEU A 128 -10.24 -0.46 -9.08
C LEU A 128 -11.66 -1.01 -9.27
N LYS A 129 -12.58 -0.75 -8.34
CA LYS A 129 -14.00 -1.09 -8.49
C LYS A 129 -14.63 -0.43 -9.71
N ASN A 130 -14.29 0.84 -9.99
CA ASN A 130 -14.81 1.55 -11.15
C ASN A 130 -14.28 0.95 -12.46
N ILE A 131 -12.99 0.59 -12.53
CA ILE A 131 -12.41 -0.12 -13.67
C ILE A 131 -13.10 -1.47 -13.88
N ASN A 132 -13.31 -2.25 -12.82
CA ASN A 132 -14.00 -3.53 -12.90
C ASN A 132 -15.45 -3.39 -13.40
N LYS A 133 -16.19 -2.39 -12.93
CA LYS A 133 -17.53 -2.09 -13.43
C LYS A 133 -17.52 -1.68 -14.90
N TYR A 134 -16.56 -0.86 -15.31
CA TYR A 134 -16.43 -0.44 -16.71
C TYR A 134 -16.07 -1.61 -17.63
N SER A 135 -15.11 -2.44 -17.26
CA SER A 135 -14.69 -3.61 -18.03
C SER A 135 -15.84 -4.60 -18.22
N ALA A 136 -16.61 -4.84 -17.14
CA ALA A 136 -17.79 -5.72 -17.21
C ALA A 136 -18.84 -5.18 -18.20
N LYS A 137 -19.11 -3.86 -18.21
CA LYS A 137 -20.02 -3.24 -19.19
C LYS A 137 -19.54 -3.38 -20.64
N LYS A 138 -18.22 -3.55 -20.85
CA LYS A 138 -17.60 -3.73 -22.16
C LYS A 138 -17.37 -5.21 -22.53
N ASN A 139 -17.84 -6.13 -21.71
CA ASN A 139 -17.57 -7.58 -21.85
C ASN A 139 -16.05 -7.90 -21.88
N VAL A 140 -15.24 -7.09 -21.20
CA VAL A 140 -13.81 -7.34 -21.03
C VAL A 140 -13.58 -7.91 -19.64
N LYS A 141 -12.88 -9.04 -19.56
CA LYS A 141 -12.47 -9.66 -18.29
C LYS A 141 -11.10 -9.16 -17.91
N ILE A 142 -10.92 -8.80 -16.63
CA ILE A 142 -9.61 -8.52 -16.07
C ILE A 142 -9.09 -9.82 -15.47
N LEU A 143 -7.95 -10.29 -15.97
CA LEU A 143 -7.24 -11.44 -15.44
C LEU A 143 -6.21 -10.94 -14.43
N GLY A 144 -6.35 -11.37 -13.18
CA GLY A 144 -5.36 -11.14 -12.14
C GLY A 144 -4.35 -12.26 -12.04
N ASP A 145 -3.30 -12.02 -11.32
CA ASP A 145 -2.31 -13.02 -10.94
C ASP A 145 -2.32 -13.22 -9.43
N VAL A 146 -1.97 -14.42 -8.98
CA VAL A 146 -1.85 -14.76 -7.56
C VAL A 146 -0.36 -15.06 -7.30
N PRO A 147 0.34 -14.24 -6.50
CA PRO A 147 1.73 -14.54 -6.15
C PRO A 147 1.78 -15.85 -5.35
N ILE A 148 2.63 -16.77 -5.78
CA ILE A 148 2.83 -18.07 -5.11
C ILE A 148 3.70 -17.91 -3.85
N TYR A 149 4.66 -16.99 -3.92
CA TYR A 149 5.62 -16.72 -2.86
C TYR A 149 5.31 -15.42 -2.14
N THR A 150 5.43 -15.45 -0.82
CA THR A 150 5.28 -14.27 0.03
C THR A 150 6.64 -13.58 0.18
N ASN A 151 6.67 -12.25 0.02
CA ASN A 151 7.88 -11.48 0.29
C ASN A 151 8.24 -11.59 1.77
N PHE A 152 9.51 -11.87 2.07
CA PHE A 152 10.01 -11.92 3.44
C PHE A 152 9.76 -10.62 4.22
N HIS A 153 9.93 -9.47 3.57
CA HIS A 153 9.64 -8.15 4.11
C HIS A 153 8.17 -7.76 3.84
N SER A 154 7.25 -8.54 4.43
CA SER A 154 5.80 -8.33 4.31
C SER A 154 5.11 -8.38 5.67
N CYS A 155 3.93 -7.79 5.73
CA CYS A 155 3.03 -7.88 6.88
C CYS A 155 2.69 -9.33 7.23
N ASP A 156 2.53 -10.18 6.21
CA ASP A 156 2.18 -11.59 6.39
C ASP A 156 3.26 -12.33 7.17
N VAL A 157 4.53 -12.20 6.77
CA VAL A 157 5.66 -12.83 7.48
C VAL A 157 5.84 -12.22 8.85
N TRP A 158 5.82 -10.90 8.96
CA TRP A 158 6.00 -10.18 10.22
C TRP A 158 5.00 -10.60 11.31
N LEU A 159 3.73 -10.77 10.97
CA LEU A 159 2.69 -11.11 11.96
C LEU A 159 2.47 -12.62 12.14
N ASN A 160 2.85 -13.42 11.16
CA ASN A 160 2.55 -14.86 11.16
C ASN A 160 3.82 -15.70 11.02
N LYS A 161 4.89 -15.32 11.72
CA LYS A 161 6.20 -15.98 11.67
C LYS A 161 6.14 -17.50 11.80
N ASN A 162 5.19 -18.00 12.59
CA ASN A 162 4.96 -19.43 12.80
C ASN A 162 4.43 -20.19 11.59
N LEU A 163 4.02 -19.49 10.52
CA LEU A 163 3.60 -20.09 9.25
C LEU A 163 4.74 -20.20 8.24
N PHE A 164 5.91 -19.67 8.56
CA PHE A 164 7.08 -19.61 7.69
C PHE A 164 8.25 -20.37 8.29
N ASP A 165 9.11 -20.91 7.42
CA ASP A 165 10.29 -21.66 7.80
C ASP A 165 11.44 -20.69 8.13
N LEU A 166 11.45 -20.25 9.40
CA LEU A 166 12.40 -19.26 9.94
C LEU A 166 13.24 -19.88 11.06
N GLU A 167 14.51 -19.48 11.11
CA GLU A 167 15.41 -19.76 12.24
C GLU A 167 15.00 -18.95 13.49
N GLU A 168 15.59 -19.25 14.65
CA GLU A 168 15.34 -18.53 15.90
C GLU A 168 15.63 -17.02 15.82
N ASN A 169 16.58 -16.62 14.98
CA ASN A 169 16.94 -15.22 14.71
C ASN A 169 16.10 -14.58 13.61
N TYR A 170 15.05 -15.27 13.15
CA TYR A 170 14.17 -14.87 12.04
C TYR A 170 14.86 -14.82 10.66
N GLU A 171 16.02 -15.45 10.48
CA GLU A 171 16.56 -15.68 9.13
C GLU A 171 15.75 -16.79 8.44
N MET A 172 15.73 -16.76 7.11
CA MET A 172 15.08 -17.81 6.32
C MET A 172 15.90 -19.10 6.40
N SER A 173 15.30 -20.20 6.86
CA SER A 173 15.94 -21.51 6.88
C SER A 173 16.17 -22.06 5.47
N ASN A 174 15.26 -21.75 4.54
CA ASN A 174 15.32 -22.16 3.15
C ASN A 174 14.94 -21.00 2.24
N LEU A 175 15.56 -20.95 1.08
CA LEU A 175 15.25 -19.99 0.03
C LEU A 175 14.37 -20.66 -1.04
N ALA A 176 13.33 -19.95 -1.47
CA ALA A 176 12.55 -20.36 -2.63
C ALA A 176 13.34 -20.10 -3.92
N GLY A 177 13.12 -20.91 -4.93
CA GLY A 177 13.78 -20.72 -6.21
C GLY A 177 13.19 -21.57 -7.32
N ALA A 178 13.65 -21.34 -8.54
CA ALA A 178 13.35 -22.15 -9.72
C ALA A 178 14.63 -22.72 -10.34
N ALA A 179 14.53 -23.95 -10.83
CA ALA A 179 15.63 -24.58 -11.59
C ALA A 179 15.94 -23.78 -12.86
N PRO A 180 17.15 -23.98 -13.44
CA PRO A 180 17.48 -23.42 -14.73
C PRO A 180 16.45 -23.73 -15.81
N ASP A 181 16.11 -22.73 -16.61
CA ASP A 181 15.18 -22.82 -17.72
C ASP A 181 15.70 -22.07 -18.96
N ILE A 182 14.83 -21.90 -19.98
CA ILE A 182 15.21 -21.21 -21.23
C ILE A 182 15.42 -19.70 -21.02
N PHE A 183 14.97 -19.10 -19.91
CA PHE A 183 15.10 -17.69 -19.61
C PHE A 183 16.31 -17.39 -18.71
N THR A 184 16.68 -18.33 -17.81
CA THR A 184 17.81 -18.18 -16.89
C THR A 184 18.59 -19.49 -16.79
N ALA A 185 19.80 -19.51 -17.36
CA ALA A 185 20.69 -20.69 -17.34
C ALA A 185 21.18 -21.07 -15.94
N ALA A 186 21.14 -20.15 -14.97
CA ALA A 186 21.55 -20.37 -13.58
C ALA A 186 20.36 -20.69 -12.63
N GLY A 187 19.14 -20.66 -13.14
CA GLY A 187 17.95 -20.68 -12.30
C GLY A 187 17.72 -19.32 -11.59
N GLN A 188 16.79 -19.30 -10.64
CA GLN A 188 16.46 -18.12 -9.84
C GLN A 188 16.37 -18.53 -8.36
N ILE A 189 16.81 -17.65 -7.46
CA ILE A 189 16.66 -17.78 -6.00
C ILE A 189 16.05 -16.45 -5.52
N TRP A 190 15.04 -16.52 -4.69
CA TRP A 190 14.39 -15.35 -4.12
C TRP A 190 13.77 -15.58 -2.72
#